data_de91b329847014637ba5cfee193d4585
#
_entry.id   de91b329847014637ba5cfee193d4585
#
_cell.length_a   1.000
_cell.length_b   1.000
_cell.length_c   1.000
_cell.angle_alpha   90.00
_cell.angle_beta   90.00
_cell.angle_gamma   90.00
#
_symmetry.space_group_name_H-M   'P 1'
#
loop_
_entity.id
_entity.type
_entity.pdbx_description
1 polymer ?
#
loop_
_entity_poly.entity_id
_entity_poly.type
_entity_poly.pdbx_seq_one_letter_code
_entity_poly.pdbx_strand_id
1 'polypeptide(L)'
;SVEEIYPEPDTRQFSYAPLDTVMEGRFRPGHFNGVCQIVSKLFMIVNPTRAYFGEKDFQQLAIIREMVCQMKYPLEIVGCPIVREEDGLALSSRNARLSAEERKNALKISQTLFESRTFGASHTVAETQKFVVDTIAAAPGLRLEYFELVDGSTLQKIADWEETSYAVGCITVFCGEVRLIDNIKYKAVSYTHLRAH
;
A
#
# COMPACT_ATOMS: atom_id res chain seq x y z
N SER A 1 19.84 10.13 -16.01
CA SER A 1 20.38 10.37 -14.65
C SER A 1 19.44 11.23 -13.85
N VAL A 2 19.73 11.44 -12.55
CA VAL A 2 18.93 12.34 -11.70
C VAL A 2 19.06 13.77 -12.20
N GLU A 3 20.27 14.18 -12.60
CA GLU A 3 20.58 15.51 -13.12
C GLU A 3 19.81 15.83 -14.40
N GLU A 4 19.58 14.84 -15.24
CA GLU A 4 18.77 15.00 -16.47
C GLU A 4 17.29 15.23 -16.17
N ILE A 5 16.76 14.51 -15.16
CA ILE A 5 15.35 14.64 -14.74
C ILE A 5 15.13 15.91 -13.91
N TYR A 6 16.13 16.31 -13.13
CA TYR A 6 16.11 17.47 -12.25
C TYR A 6 17.27 18.44 -12.55
N PRO A 7 17.26 19.10 -13.73
CA PRO A 7 18.26 20.14 -14.03
C PRO A 7 18.15 21.31 -13.05
N GLU A 8 16.94 21.51 -12.51
CA GLU A 8 16.63 22.46 -11.43
C GLU A 8 15.77 21.79 -10.38
N PRO A 9 15.79 22.27 -9.10
CA PRO A 9 14.92 21.74 -8.05
C PRO A 9 13.44 21.82 -8.43
N ASP A 10 12.69 20.74 -8.21
CA ASP A 10 11.25 20.75 -8.41
C ASP A 10 10.54 21.34 -7.19
N THR A 11 9.98 22.51 -7.34
CA THR A 11 9.27 23.24 -6.27
C THR A 11 7.77 22.99 -6.25
N ARG A 12 7.24 22.17 -7.18
CA ARG A 12 5.81 21.86 -7.21
C ARG A 12 5.39 21.16 -5.93
N GLN A 13 4.22 21.52 -5.43
CA GLN A 13 3.61 20.89 -4.28
C GLN A 13 2.38 20.11 -4.72
N PHE A 14 2.32 18.84 -4.31
CA PHE A 14 1.20 17.94 -4.54
C PHE A 14 0.58 17.59 -3.21
N SER A 15 -0.73 17.72 -3.10
CA SER A 15 -1.50 17.28 -1.94
C SER A 15 -2.82 16.68 -2.40
N TYR A 16 -3.12 15.51 -1.87
CA TYR A 16 -4.30 14.71 -2.21
C TYR A 16 -5.03 14.27 -0.94
N ALA A 17 -5.21 15.20 0.00
CA ALA A 17 -5.92 14.90 1.24
C ALA A 17 -7.35 14.38 0.96
N PRO A 18 -7.81 13.36 1.70
CA PRO A 18 -7.17 12.73 2.85
C PRO A 18 -6.20 11.59 2.50
N LEU A 19 -6.01 11.24 1.21
CA LEU A 19 -5.23 10.07 0.78
C LEU A 19 -3.76 10.13 1.23
N ASP A 20 -3.16 11.32 1.28
CA ASP A 20 -1.74 11.54 1.59
C ASP A 20 -1.46 11.90 3.06
N THR A 21 -2.51 11.89 3.93
CA THR A 21 -2.39 12.30 5.35
C THR A 21 -2.55 11.13 6.34
N VAL A 22 -2.89 9.96 5.86
CA VAL A 22 -3.07 8.73 6.65
C VAL A 22 -1.90 7.76 6.44
N MET A 23 -1.81 6.70 7.23
CA MET A 23 -0.85 5.59 7.06
C MET A 23 0.57 6.08 6.69
N GLU A 24 1.10 5.69 5.52
CA GLU A 24 2.44 6.10 5.06
C GLU A 24 2.62 7.62 5.03
N GLY A 25 1.60 8.37 4.64
CA GLY A 25 1.65 9.83 4.61
C GLY A 25 1.86 10.44 5.98
N ARG A 26 1.26 9.85 7.01
CA ARG A 26 1.42 10.26 8.41
C ARG A 26 2.83 9.95 8.95
N PHE A 27 3.37 8.78 8.63
CA PHE A 27 4.67 8.32 9.13
C PHE A 27 5.86 8.80 8.29
N ARG A 28 5.60 9.27 7.08
CA ARG A 28 6.62 9.74 6.12
C ARG A 28 6.23 11.10 5.52
N PRO A 29 6.25 12.20 6.30
CA PRO A 29 5.90 13.52 5.80
C PRO A 29 6.70 13.89 4.54
N GLY A 30 6.02 14.43 3.52
CA GLY A 30 6.63 14.83 2.24
C GLY A 30 6.91 13.70 1.24
N HIS A 31 6.78 12.43 1.66
CA HIS A 31 7.05 11.29 0.79
C HIS A 31 6.20 11.30 -0.49
N PHE A 32 4.89 11.47 -0.36
CA PHE A 32 3.98 11.43 -1.52
C PHE A 32 4.12 12.66 -2.41
N ASN A 33 4.50 13.82 -1.85
CA ASN A 33 4.88 14.95 -2.68
C ASN A 33 6.06 14.61 -3.59
N GLY A 34 7.12 13.98 -3.06
CA GLY A 34 8.27 13.53 -3.85
C GLY A 34 7.90 12.46 -4.88
N VAL A 35 7.04 11.51 -4.52
CA VAL A 35 6.52 10.49 -5.46
C VAL A 35 5.78 11.17 -6.62
N CYS A 36 4.89 12.10 -6.34
CA CYS A 36 4.13 12.81 -7.38
C CYS A 36 5.03 13.69 -8.25
N GLN A 37 6.05 14.34 -7.69
CA GLN A 37 7.03 15.09 -8.46
C GLN A 37 7.72 14.23 -9.50
N ILE A 38 8.32 13.09 -9.10
CA ILE A 38 9.03 12.23 -10.04
C ILE A 38 8.11 11.54 -11.04
N VAL A 39 6.97 10.99 -10.56
CA VAL A 39 6.04 10.25 -11.43
C VAL A 39 5.43 11.17 -12.47
N SER A 40 5.03 12.40 -12.11
CA SER A 40 4.50 13.37 -13.06
C SER A 40 5.52 13.77 -14.14
N LYS A 41 6.80 13.90 -13.76
CA LYS A 41 7.89 14.13 -14.74
C LYS A 41 8.04 12.96 -15.71
N LEU A 42 8.03 11.73 -15.19
CA LEU A 42 8.13 10.53 -16.02
C LEU A 42 6.95 10.41 -16.98
N PHE A 43 5.73 10.75 -16.55
CA PHE A 43 4.56 10.79 -17.45
C PHE A 43 4.70 11.81 -18.56
N MET A 44 5.25 12.98 -18.26
CA MET A 44 5.49 14.01 -19.28
C MET A 44 6.59 13.60 -20.28
N ILE A 45 7.65 12.96 -19.81
CA ILE A 45 8.80 12.56 -20.66
C ILE A 45 8.43 11.37 -21.55
N VAL A 46 7.77 10.35 -20.96
CA VAL A 46 7.47 9.08 -21.66
C VAL A 46 6.18 9.18 -22.46
N ASN A 47 5.22 9.99 -21.99
CA ASN A 47 3.87 10.13 -22.55
C ASN A 47 3.18 8.77 -22.79
N PRO A 48 3.08 7.91 -21.76
CA PRO A 48 2.59 6.56 -21.93
C PRO A 48 1.06 6.52 -22.08
N THR A 49 0.51 5.52 -22.76
CA THR A 49 -0.93 5.23 -22.75
C THR A 49 -1.36 4.48 -21.48
N ARG A 50 -0.44 3.72 -20.86
CA ARG A 50 -0.64 2.99 -19.62
C ARG A 50 0.59 3.04 -18.75
N ALA A 51 0.38 3.12 -17.43
CA ALA A 51 1.42 3.00 -16.44
C ALA A 51 1.03 1.94 -15.39
N TYR A 52 1.99 1.06 -15.06
CA TYR A 52 1.77 -0.12 -14.22
C TYR A 52 2.40 0.10 -12.85
N PHE A 53 1.60 -0.05 -11.79
CA PHE A 53 2.05 0.11 -10.41
C PHE A 53 1.67 -1.10 -9.57
N GLY A 54 2.58 -1.56 -8.71
CA GLY A 54 2.32 -2.67 -7.81
C GLY A 54 1.35 -2.31 -6.70
N GLU A 55 0.34 -3.15 -6.46
CA GLU A 55 -0.61 -3.01 -5.36
C GLU A 55 0.04 -3.14 -3.97
N LYS A 56 1.28 -3.61 -3.90
CA LYS A 56 2.03 -3.65 -2.63
C LYS A 56 2.15 -2.26 -2.01
N ASP A 57 2.45 -1.25 -2.81
CA ASP A 57 2.50 0.15 -2.39
C ASP A 57 1.11 0.79 -2.57
N PHE A 58 0.14 0.24 -1.82
CA PHE A 58 -1.30 0.44 -2.02
C PHE A 58 -1.71 1.91 -1.96
N GLN A 59 -1.27 2.64 -0.94
CA GLN A 59 -1.55 4.07 -0.80
C GLN A 59 -0.90 4.90 -1.91
N GLN A 60 0.31 4.56 -2.33
CA GLN A 60 0.98 5.21 -3.46
C GLN A 60 0.16 5.05 -4.74
N LEU A 61 -0.34 3.85 -5.01
CA LEU A 61 -1.20 3.59 -6.17
C LEU A 61 -2.48 4.44 -6.15
N ALA A 62 -3.12 4.57 -4.98
CA ALA A 62 -4.32 5.40 -4.82
C ALA A 62 -4.02 6.88 -5.10
N ILE A 63 -2.92 7.40 -4.57
CA ILE A 63 -2.49 8.79 -4.77
C ILE A 63 -2.12 9.06 -6.24
N ILE A 64 -1.44 8.13 -6.90
CA ILE A 64 -1.08 8.28 -8.32
C ILE A 64 -2.34 8.28 -9.20
N ARG A 65 -3.34 7.46 -8.90
CA ARG A 65 -4.64 7.49 -9.59
C ARG A 65 -5.33 8.84 -9.43
N GLU A 66 -5.33 9.38 -8.22
CA GLU A 66 -5.91 10.69 -7.93
C GLU A 66 -5.15 11.81 -8.66
N MET A 67 -3.82 11.75 -8.67
CA MET A 67 -2.97 12.68 -9.44
C MET A 67 -3.32 12.66 -10.93
N VAL A 68 -3.43 11.48 -11.53
CA VAL A 68 -3.79 11.32 -12.96
C VAL A 68 -5.16 11.91 -13.25
N CYS A 69 -6.13 11.66 -12.36
CA CYS A 69 -7.48 12.20 -12.48
C CYS A 69 -7.50 13.73 -12.40
N GLN A 70 -6.91 14.31 -11.36
CA GLN A 70 -6.93 15.77 -11.14
C GLN A 70 -6.11 16.54 -12.20
N MET A 71 -4.97 16.00 -12.59
CA MET A 71 -4.11 16.61 -13.62
C MET A 71 -4.57 16.29 -15.04
N LYS A 72 -5.61 15.46 -15.20
CA LYS A 72 -6.18 15.05 -16.49
C LYS A 72 -5.15 14.48 -17.46
N TYR A 73 -4.22 13.68 -16.94
CA TYR A 73 -3.27 12.96 -17.79
C TYR A 73 -4.00 11.94 -18.68
N PRO A 74 -3.73 11.90 -20.00
CA PRO A 74 -4.39 10.99 -20.93
C PRO A 74 -3.78 9.58 -20.88
N LEU A 75 -3.73 8.97 -19.69
CA LEU A 75 -3.17 7.64 -19.48
C LEU A 75 -4.02 6.84 -18.49
N GLU A 76 -3.93 5.52 -18.58
CA GLU A 76 -4.56 4.57 -17.67
C GLU A 76 -3.56 4.07 -16.61
N ILE A 77 -3.95 4.07 -15.33
CA ILE A 77 -3.17 3.46 -14.26
C ILE A 77 -3.65 2.03 -14.02
N VAL A 78 -2.76 1.08 -14.28
CA VAL A 78 -3.01 -0.35 -14.07
C VAL A 78 -2.35 -0.81 -12.77
N GLY A 79 -3.17 -1.30 -11.82
CA GLY A 79 -2.67 -1.95 -10.60
C GLY A 79 -2.24 -3.38 -10.90
N CYS A 80 -1.00 -3.72 -10.53
CA CYS A 80 -0.47 -5.08 -10.63
C CYS A 80 -0.57 -5.78 -9.28
N PRO A 81 -1.06 -7.03 -9.22
CA PRO A 81 -1.13 -7.80 -7.99
C PRO A 81 0.23 -7.87 -7.26
N ILE A 82 0.18 -8.02 -5.94
CA ILE A 82 1.39 -8.19 -5.13
C ILE A 82 2.12 -9.45 -5.57
N VAL A 83 3.35 -9.30 -6.03
CA VAL A 83 4.27 -10.43 -6.24
C VAL A 83 4.83 -10.84 -4.89
N ARG A 84 4.79 -12.13 -4.60
CA ARG A 84 5.35 -12.72 -3.38
C ARG A 84 6.45 -13.69 -3.72
N GLU A 85 7.42 -13.83 -2.83
CA GLU A 85 8.41 -14.89 -2.88
C GLU A 85 7.74 -16.24 -2.60
N GLU A 86 8.40 -17.37 -2.88
CA GLU A 86 7.83 -18.71 -2.74
C GLU A 86 7.29 -19.02 -1.33
N ASP A 87 7.89 -18.39 -0.31
CA ASP A 87 7.48 -18.51 1.08
C ASP A 87 6.37 -17.52 1.52
N GLY A 88 5.88 -16.69 0.59
CA GLY A 88 4.76 -15.78 0.79
C GLY A 88 5.15 -14.35 1.19
N LEU A 89 6.43 -14.06 1.45
CA LEU A 89 6.84 -12.69 1.75
C LEU A 89 6.63 -11.78 0.53
N ALA A 90 6.06 -10.61 0.74
CA ALA A 90 5.90 -9.63 -0.34
C ALA A 90 7.28 -9.24 -0.91
N LEU A 91 7.43 -9.36 -2.23
CA LEU A 91 8.70 -9.09 -2.91
C LEU A 91 9.11 -7.62 -2.74
N SER A 92 10.33 -7.43 -2.26
CA SER A 92 10.91 -6.10 -2.04
C SER A 92 12.44 -6.15 -2.11
N SER A 93 13.05 -5.11 -2.68
CA SER A 93 14.51 -4.93 -2.60
C SER A 93 15.02 -4.82 -1.15
N ARG A 94 14.15 -4.42 -0.22
CA ARG A 94 14.48 -4.37 1.21
C ARG A 94 14.69 -5.76 1.83
N ASN A 95 14.11 -6.82 1.24
CA ASN A 95 14.26 -8.19 1.75
C ASN A 95 15.74 -8.64 1.74
N ALA A 96 16.54 -8.14 0.82
CA ALA A 96 17.99 -8.40 0.76
C ALA A 96 18.79 -7.83 1.95
N ARG A 97 18.18 -6.96 2.76
CA ARG A 97 18.79 -6.37 3.96
C ARG A 97 18.53 -7.17 5.22
N LEU A 98 17.62 -8.15 5.16
CA LEU A 98 17.28 -9.02 6.28
C LEU A 98 18.36 -10.08 6.50
N SER A 99 18.76 -10.28 7.73
CA SER A 99 19.53 -11.47 8.12
C SER A 99 18.69 -12.74 7.93
N ALA A 100 19.32 -13.90 8.00
CA ALA A 100 18.61 -15.18 7.85
C ALA A 100 17.55 -15.40 8.94
N GLU A 101 17.77 -14.90 10.15
CA GLU A 101 16.79 -14.96 11.25
C GLU A 101 15.65 -13.97 11.03
N GLU A 102 15.98 -12.70 10.72
CA GLU A 102 14.97 -11.67 10.40
C GLU A 102 14.10 -12.09 9.22
N ARG A 103 14.70 -12.73 8.20
CA ARG A 103 13.97 -13.25 7.04
C ARG A 103 12.91 -14.28 7.45
N LYS A 104 13.21 -15.16 8.39
CA LYS A 104 12.24 -16.14 8.93
C LYS A 104 11.14 -15.43 9.73
N ASN A 105 11.51 -14.47 10.57
CA ASN A 105 10.56 -13.72 11.37
C ASN A 105 9.62 -12.87 10.49
N ALA A 106 10.13 -12.26 9.42
CA ALA A 106 9.37 -11.45 8.48
C ALA A 106 8.20 -12.20 7.80
N LEU A 107 8.31 -13.53 7.65
CA LEU A 107 7.23 -14.36 7.10
C LEU A 107 5.94 -14.26 7.90
N LYS A 108 6.05 -14.00 9.22
CA LYS A 108 4.87 -13.85 10.07
C LYS A 108 3.97 -12.72 9.63
N ILE A 109 4.49 -11.70 8.94
CA ILE A 109 3.71 -10.56 8.43
C ILE A 109 2.65 -11.05 7.42
N SER A 110 3.08 -11.72 6.36
CA SER A 110 2.16 -12.24 5.33
C SER A 110 1.26 -13.35 5.86
N GLN A 111 1.79 -14.26 6.69
CA GLN A 111 1.00 -15.30 7.32
C GLN A 111 -0.14 -14.71 8.16
N THR A 112 0.17 -13.73 9.02
CA THR A 112 -0.83 -13.04 9.84
C THR A 112 -1.90 -12.36 9.00
N LEU A 113 -1.52 -11.72 7.89
CA LEU A 113 -2.49 -11.11 6.98
C LEU A 113 -3.43 -12.16 6.36
N PHE A 114 -2.90 -13.29 5.88
CA PHE A 114 -3.73 -14.37 5.32
C PHE A 114 -4.64 -15.00 6.38
N GLU A 115 -4.12 -15.28 7.56
CA GLU A 115 -4.90 -15.78 8.70
C GLU A 115 -6.00 -14.81 9.10
N SER A 116 -5.68 -13.50 9.15
CA SER A 116 -6.63 -12.45 9.54
C SER A 116 -7.78 -12.30 8.54
N ARG A 117 -7.55 -12.52 7.24
CA ARG A 117 -8.62 -12.50 6.24
C ARG A 117 -9.62 -13.62 6.48
N THR A 118 -9.14 -14.82 6.83
CA THR A 118 -10.01 -15.95 7.19
C THR A 118 -10.75 -15.66 8.49
N PHE A 119 -10.07 -15.10 9.49
CA PHE A 119 -10.65 -14.71 10.77
C PHE A 119 -11.74 -13.64 10.59
N GLY A 120 -11.48 -12.61 9.82
CA GLY A 120 -12.42 -11.49 9.57
C GLY A 120 -13.71 -11.89 8.85
N ALA A 121 -13.74 -13.08 8.21
CA ALA A 121 -14.96 -13.57 7.58
C ALA A 121 -16.10 -13.89 8.60
N SER A 122 -15.76 -14.07 9.87
CA SER A 122 -16.72 -14.38 10.95
C SER A 122 -16.58 -13.47 12.18
N HIS A 123 -15.74 -12.45 12.12
CA HIS A 123 -15.45 -11.55 13.22
C HIS A 123 -15.58 -10.07 12.78
N THR A 124 -15.77 -9.20 13.74
CA THR A 124 -15.85 -7.76 13.49
C THR A 124 -14.52 -7.17 13.02
N VAL A 125 -14.57 -5.96 12.46
CA VAL A 125 -13.40 -5.17 12.08
C VAL A 125 -12.46 -4.97 13.28
N ALA A 126 -13.02 -4.61 14.45
CA ALA A 126 -12.24 -4.38 15.67
C ALA A 126 -11.54 -5.67 16.17
N GLU A 127 -12.22 -6.81 16.16
CA GLU A 127 -11.64 -8.10 16.54
C GLU A 127 -10.54 -8.52 15.55
N THR A 128 -10.77 -8.31 14.26
CA THR A 128 -9.78 -8.62 13.22
C THR A 128 -8.55 -7.73 13.35
N GLN A 129 -8.74 -6.44 13.63
CA GLN A 129 -7.62 -5.53 13.88
C GLN A 129 -6.82 -5.96 15.11
N LYS A 130 -7.51 -6.27 16.20
CA LYS A 130 -6.87 -6.77 17.43
C LYS A 130 -6.09 -8.06 17.20
N PHE A 131 -6.65 -9.01 16.45
CA PHE A 131 -5.98 -10.24 16.09
C PHE A 131 -4.63 -9.99 15.41
N VAL A 132 -4.58 -9.11 14.42
CA VAL A 132 -3.34 -8.79 13.71
C VAL A 132 -2.33 -8.09 14.63
N VAL A 133 -2.78 -7.10 15.40
CA VAL A 133 -1.92 -6.35 16.33
C VAL A 133 -1.29 -7.28 17.36
N ASP A 134 -2.09 -8.11 18.02
CA ASP A 134 -1.63 -9.04 19.06
C ASP A 134 -0.68 -10.09 18.47
N THR A 135 -1.00 -10.62 17.29
CA THR A 135 -0.18 -11.66 16.63
C THR A 135 1.19 -11.12 16.24
N ILE A 136 1.26 -9.92 15.68
CA ILE A 136 2.54 -9.29 15.31
C ILE A 136 3.31 -8.87 16.56
N ALA A 137 2.64 -8.35 17.59
CA ALA A 137 3.30 -7.96 18.85
C ALA A 137 3.92 -9.16 19.60
N ALA A 138 3.33 -10.34 19.47
CA ALA A 138 3.87 -11.58 20.05
C ALA A 138 5.01 -12.22 19.22
N ALA A 139 5.21 -11.78 17.97
CA ALA A 139 6.20 -12.36 17.08
C ALA A 139 7.61 -11.82 17.38
N PRO A 140 8.63 -12.70 17.53
CA PRO A 140 9.97 -12.27 17.87
C PRO A 140 10.58 -11.41 16.74
N GLY A 141 11.32 -10.37 17.13
CA GLY A 141 12.03 -9.49 16.17
C GLY A 141 11.15 -8.61 15.30
N LEU A 142 9.82 -8.60 15.52
CA LEU A 142 8.87 -7.74 14.83
C LEU A 142 8.39 -6.61 15.74
N ARG A 143 8.26 -5.40 15.17
CA ARG A 143 7.67 -4.24 15.84
C ARG A 143 6.68 -3.59 14.90
N LEU A 144 5.40 -3.68 15.24
CA LEU A 144 4.32 -3.06 14.47
C LEU A 144 4.46 -1.53 14.50
N GLU A 145 4.41 -0.89 13.34
CA GLU A 145 4.26 0.55 13.24
C GLU A 145 2.78 0.92 13.15
N TYR A 146 2.07 0.29 12.24
CA TYR A 146 0.60 0.37 12.18
C TYR A 146 0.00 -0.85 11.47
N PHE A 147 -1.25 -1.15 11.79
CA PHE A 147 -2.16 -1.94 10.98
C PHE A 147 -3.50 -1.22 10.94
N GLU A 148 -3.99 -0.92 9.74
CA GLU A 148 -5.25 -0.20 9.54
C GLU A 148 -6.13 -0.95 8.54
N LEU A 149 -7.40 -1.14 8.92
CA LEU A 149 -8.47 -1.63 8.05
C LEU A 149 -9.18 -0.42 7.47
N VAL A 150 -9.14 -0.29 6.15
CA VAL A 150 -9.58 0.91 5.43
C VAL A 150 -10.48 0.57 4.25
N ASP A 151 -11.32 1.53 3.87
CA ASP A 151 -11.92 1.55 2.55
C ASP A 151 -10.84 1.72 1.47
N GLY A 152 -10.78 0.82 0.52
CA GLY A 152 -9.71 0.78 -0.47
C GLY A 152 -9.72 1.92 -1.48
N SER A 153 -10.80 2.70 -1.54
CA SER A 153 -10.94 3.84 -2.45
C SER A 153 -10.58 5.16 -1.76
N THR A 154 -11.00 5.33 -0.50
CA THR A 154 -10.84 6.57 0.25
C THR A 154 -9.69 6.53 1.24
N LEU A 155 -9.17 5.35 1.56
CA LEU A 155 -8.16 5.07 2.58
C LEU A 155 -8.59 5.47 4.01
N GLN A 156 -9.88 5.74 4.20
CA GLN A 156 -10.42 6.04 5.52
C GLN A 156 -10.67 4.74 6.29
N LYS A 157 -10.43 4.78 7.60
CA LYS A 157 -10.67 3.64 8.49
C LYS A 157 -12.14 3.25 8.45
N ILE A 158 -12.38 1.94 8.46
CA ILE A 158 -13.72 1.38 8.61
C ILE A 158 -13.89 0.85 10.04
N ALA A 159 -15.07 0.97 10.59
CA ALA A 159 -15.46 0.41 11.88
C ALA A 159 -16.33 -0.84 11.73
N ASP A 160 -17.00 -0.97 10.59
CA ASP A 160 -17.83 -2.11 10.23
C ASP A 160 -17.54 -2.57 8.79
N TRP A 161 -17.67 -3.88 8.54
CA TRP A 161 -17.49 -4.44 7.21
C TRP A 161 -18.52 -3.94 6.19
N GLU A 162 -19.71 -3.51 6.64
CA GLU A 162 -20.79 -3.03 5.76
C GLU A 162 -20.58 -1.57 5.29
N GLU A 163 -19.62 -0.84 5.87
CA GLU A 163 -19.30 0.52 5.42
C GLU A 163 -18.69 0.58 4.01
N THR A 164 -18.14 -0.54 3.53
CA THR A 164 -17.52 -0.58 2.22
C THR A 164 -17.64 -1.95 1.54
N SER A 165 -17.69 -1.93 0.22
CA SER A 165 -17.53 -3.14 -0.61
C SER A 165 -16.08 -3.45 -0.98
N TYR A 166 -15.14 -2.55 -0.62
CA TYR A 166 -13.72 -2.69 -0.92
C TYR A 166 -12.86 -2.42 0.32
N ALA A 167 -12.71 -3.44 1.18
CA ALA A 167 -11.94 -3.34 2.41
C ALA A 167 -10.52 -3.89 2.24
N VAL A 168 -9.54 -3.12 2.69
CA VAL A 168 -8.12 -3.47 2.63
C VAL A 168 -7.47 -3.28 4.00
N GLY A 169 -6.66 -4.26 4.41
CA GLY A 169 -5.79 -4.15 5.58
C GLY A 169 -4.38 -3.79 5.14
N CYS A 170 -3.89 -2.65 5.58
CA CYS A 170 -2.54 -2.16 5.30
C CYS A 170 -1.69 -2.27 6.56
N ILE A 171 -0.51 -2.86 6.43
CA ILE A 171 0.40 -3.09 7.56
C ILE A 171 1.79 -2.55 7.29
N THR A 172 2.41 -2.02 8.33
CA THR A 172 3.83 -1.70 8.34
C THR A 172 4.47 -2.25 9.61
N VAL A 173 5.54 -2.99 9.42
CA VAL A 173 6.28 -3.68 10.49
C VAL A 173 7.77 -3.45 10.32
N PHE A 174 8.46 -3.14 11.42
CA PHE A 174 9.91 -3.25 11.47
C PHE A 174 10.31 -4.68 11.82
N CYS A 175 11.20 -5.25 11.02
CA CYS A 175 11.91 -6.48 11.31
C CYS A 175 13.38 -6.12 11.51
N GLY A 176 13.84 -6.09 12.75
CA GLY A 176 15.07 -5.38 13.08
C GLY A 176 14.98 -3.91 12.64
N GLU A 177 15.96 -3.45 11.87
CA GLU A 177 16.00 -2.09 11.31
C GLU A 177 15.30 -1.99 9.93
N VAL A 178 14.80 -3.09 9.39
CA VAL A 178 14.19 -3.12 8.05
C VAL A 178 12.69 -2.87 8.16
N ARG A 179 12.24 -1.76 7.60
CA ARG A 179 10.81 -1.40 7.52
C ARG A 179 10.15 -2.08 6.34
N LEU A 180 9.22 -2.97 6.62
CA LEU A 180 8.48 -3.77 5.64
C LEU A 180 7.02 -3.33 5.60
N ILE A 181 6.46 -3.30 4.40
CA ILE A 181 5.03 -3.04 4.17
C ILE A 181 4.40 -4.20 3.43
N ASP A 182 3.14 -4.45 3.73
CA ASP A 182 2.29 -5.40 3.02
C ASP A 182 0.82 -4.97 3.11
N ASN A 183 -0.05 -5.59 2.36
CA ASN A 183 -1.49 -5.40 2.48
C ASN A 183 -2.25 -6.63 2.03
N ILE A 184 -3.53 -6.70 2.42
CA ILE A 184 -4.45 -7.76 2.00
C ILE A 184 -5.86 -7.22 1.80
N LYS A 185 -6.54 -7.72 0.77
CA LYS A 185 -7.95 -7.41 0.51
C LYS A 185 -8.83 -8.35 1.31
N TYR A 186 -9.71 -7.78 2.14
CA TYR A 186 -10.77 -8.52 2.87
C TYR A 186 -12.05 -8.59 2.04
N LYS A 187 -12.43 -7.46 1.44
CA LYS A 187 -13.49 -7.39 0.44
C LYS A 187 -12.91 -6.78 -0.84
N ALA A 188 -13.27 -7.32 -1.99
CA ALA A 188 -12.88 -6.77 -3.29
C ALA A 188 -14.13 -6.48 -4.10
N VAL A 189 -14.15 -5.34 -4.80
CA VAL A 189 -15.21 -5.06 -5.76
C VAL A 189 -15.21 -6.18 -6.81
N SER A 190 -16.29 -6.93 -6.90
CA SER A 190 -16.46 -7.90 -7.98
C SER A 190 -16.73 -7.12 -9.27
N TYR A 191 -15.74 -7.03 -10.14
CA TYR A 191 -15.83 -6.40 -11.47
C TYR A 191 -16.69 -7.22 -12.45
N THR A 192 -17.73 -7.91 -11.97
CA THR A 192 -18.60 -8.71 -12.83
C THR A 192 -19.72 -7.91 -13.49
N HIS A 193 -19.87 -6.60 -13.25
CA HIS A 193 -21.03 -5.84 -13.76
C HIS A 193 -20.72 -4.40 -14.23
N LEU A 194 -19.60 -4.18 -14.95
CA LEU A 194 -19.42 -2.93 -15.71
C LEU A 194 -18.98 -3.24 -17.15
N ARG A 195 -19.81 -4.05 -17.85
CA ARG A 195 -19.94 -4.03 -19.30
C ARG A 195 -21.42 -3.80 -19.58
N ALA A 196 -21.81 -2.58 -19.76
CA ALA A 196 -22.92 -2.12 -20.61
C ALA A 196 -23.23 -0.64 -20.26
N HIS A 197 -22.75 0.25 -21.04
CA HIS A 197 -23.45 1.26 -21.82
C HIS A 197 -22.44 2.29 -22.34
#